data_0f89a6b35bf338091304eb3ffd375b88
#
_entry.id   0f89a6b35bf338091304eb3ffd375b88
#
_cell.length_a   1.000
_cell.length_b   1.000
_cell.length_c   1.000
_cell.angle_alpha   90.00
_cell.angle_beta   90.00
_cell.angle_gamma   90.00
#
_symmetry.space_group_name_H-M   'P 1'
#
loop_
_entity.id
_entity.type
_entity.pdbx_description
1 polymer ?
#
loop_
_entity_poly.entity_id
_entity_poly.type
_entity_poly.pdbx_seq_one_letter_code
_entity_poly.pdbx_strand_id
1 'polypeptide(L)'
;PNGVVGSEMVAGQKVKQGTLQMAIVTAANAGSFSPCVNVLTFPYLFSGPEDIMGEKGYLRPGSAFREELTKRILADTGSMRLIAVGTNGFRLLFTKKPVTKMGDLKGIKLRLAASPVMQRTWETWGASAYAMAWSETFTAIQQGVMDAFECPTNILLYNGFYPYTNHVAENLYYCPQIFLILVNERWYQKLSPEQKSFLNEAAAINELEHFAWVQAEYDDVRKQLVNHGVEFHDINDVEQWKANAIALWPDFAEMSGGK
;
A
#
# COMPACT_ATOMS: atom_id res chain seq x y z
N PRO A 1 -5.24 13.38 13.51
CA PRO A 1 -5.65 11.97 13.52
C PRO A 1 -6.96 11.82 12.75
N ASN A 2 -7.17 10.67 12.16
CA ASN A 2 -8.46 10.25 11.58
C ASN A 2 -9.11 11.20 10.57
N GLY A 3 -8.33 11.73 9.65
CA GLY A 3 -8.85 12.51 8.52
C GLY A 3 -9.09 13.99 8.81
N VAL A 4 -8.77 14.52 9.99
CA VAL A 4 -8.92 15.97 10.31
C VAL A 4 -8.14 16.87 9.33
N VAL A 5 -6.99 16.42 8.85
CA VAL A 5 -6.18 17.15 7.84
C VAL A 5 -6.73 16.91 6.43
N GLY A 6 -7.60 15.93 6.25
CA GLY A 6 -8.13 15.42 4.98
C GLY A 6 -7.66 13.99 4.69
N SER A 7 -8.05 13.47 3.51
CA SER A 7 -7.55 12.18 3.02
C SER A 7 -6.05 12.21 2.76
N GLU A 8 -5.41 11.05 2.53
CA GLU A 8 -4.00 10.97 2.13
C GLU A 8 -3.68 11.86 0.92
N MET A 9 -4.59 11.90 -0.06
CA MET A 9 -4.46 12.75 -1.25
C MET A 9 -4.42 14.24 -0.87
N VAL A 10 -5.32 14.68 0.02
CA VAL A 10 -5.35 16.06 0.51
C VAL A 10 -4.10 16.37 1.33
N ALA A 11 -3.67 15.48 2.20
CA ALA A 11 -2.46 15.67 3.00
C ALA A 11 -1.21 15.74 2.11
N GLY A 12 -1.07 14.83 1.14
CA GLY A 12 0.01 14.85 0.15
C GLY A 12 0.04 16.15 -0.66
N GLN A 13 -1.13 16.61 -1.13
CA GLN A 13 -1.22 17.90 -1.85
C GLN A 13 -0.79 19.07 -0.98
N LYS A 14 -1.15 19.10 0.31
CA LYS A 14 -0.70 20.13 1.26
C LYS A 14 0.82 20.08 1.49
N VAL A 15 1.43 18.90 1.52
CA VAL A 15 2.90 18.76 1.58
C VAL A 15 3.52 19.33 0.30
N LYS A 16 2.99 18.97 -0.87
CA LYS A 16 3.47 19.51 -2.16
C LYS A 16 3.41 21.03 -2.21
N GLN A 17 2.34 21.63 -1.68
CA GLN A 17 2.16 23.10 -1.59
C GLN A 17 2.97 23.76 -0.47
N GLY A 18 3.50 23.02 0.49
CA GLY A 18 4.25 23.53 1.66
C GLY A 18 3.37 24.07 2.79
N THR A 19 2.07 23.82 2.75
CA THR A 19 1.13 24.17 3.85
C THR A 19 1.08 23.12 4.95
N LEU A 20 1.62 21.92 4.67
CA LEU A 20 1.90 20.85 5.62
C LEU A 20 3.37 20.44 5.44
N GLN A 21 4.09 20.22 6.54
CA GLN A 21 5.52 19.91 6.49
C GLN A 21 5.78 18.45 6.07
N MET A 22 4.95 17.53 6.56
CA MET A 22 5.13 16.09 6.39
C MET A 22 3.79 15.38 6.34
N ALA A 23 3.71 14.30 5.55
CA ALA A 23 2.58 13.37 5.56
C ALA A 23 3.05 11.94 5.27
N ILE A 24 2.28 10.97 5.77
CA ILE A 24 2.35 9.58 5.35
C ILE A 24 1.33 9.38 4.23
N VAL A 25 1.78 8.84 3.10
CA VAL A 25 0.94 8.55 1.94
C VAL A 25 1.24 7.14 1.45
N THR A 26 0.23 6.31 1.24
CA THR A 26 0.45 4.99 0.63
C THR A 26 0.99 5.11 -0.79
N ALA A 27 1.84 4.19 -1.22
CA ALA A 27 2.37 4.15 -2.58
C ALA A 27 1.24 4.18 -3.63
N ALA A 28 0.14 3.48 -3.34
CA ALA A 28 -1.05 3.46 -4.19
C ALA A 28 -1.63 4.85 -4.46
N ASN A 29 -1.63 5.75 -3.47
CA ASN A 29 -2.08 7.13 -3.62
C ASN A 29 -0.96 8.07 -4.12
N ALA A 30 0.29 7.80 -3.74
CA ALA A 30 1.43 8.65 -4.07
C ALA A 30 1.79 8.62 -5.57
N GLY A 31 1.41 7.56 -6.30
CA GLY A 31 1.56 7.48 -7.75
C GLY A 31 0.90 8.64 -8.51
N SER A 32 -0.12 9.28 -7.93
CA SER A 32 -0.76 10.47 -8.49
C SER A 32 0.10 11.75 -8.39
N PHE A 33 1.07 11.79 -7.48
CA PHE A 33 2.02 12.90 -7.34
C PHE A 33 3.30 12.67 -8.14
N SER A 34 3.74 11.42 -8.21
CA SER A 34 4.95 11.00 -8.91
C SER A 34 4.71 9.62 -9.54
N PRO A 35 4.55 9.55 -10.87
CA PRO A 35 4.22 8.29 -11.57
C PRO A 35 5.19 7.15 -11.28
N CYS A 36 6.48 7.43 -11.05
CA CYS A 36 7.48 6.40 -10.76
C CYS A 36 7.13 5.58 -9.50
N VAL A 37 6.34 6.13 -8.57
CA VAL A 37 5.91 5.43 -7.34
C VAL A 37 4.96 4.26 -7.66
N ASN A 38 4.28 4.27 -8.80
CA ASN A 38 3.39 3.18 -9.20
C ASN A 38 4.11 1.82 -9.24
N VAL A 39 5.42 1.79 -9.50
CA VAL A 39 6.22 0.56 -9.49
C VAL A 39 6.11 -0.21 -8.17
N LEU A 40 5.91 0.49 -7.05
CA LEU A 40 5.74 -0.13 -5.73
C LEU A 40 4.39 -0.86 -5.56
N THR A 41 3.48 -0.70 -6.51
CA THR A 41 2.18 -1.38 -6.53
C THR A 41 2.08 -2.44 -7.63
N PHE A 42 3.17 -2.72 -8.35
CA PHE A 42 3.18 -3.77 -9.36
C PHE A 42 2.90 -5.11 -8.69
N PRO A 43 1.92 -5.86 -9.21
CA PRO A 43 1.59 -7.16 -8.65
C PRO A 43 2.77 -8.12 -8.80
N TYR A 44 3.10 -8.81 -7.70
CA TYR A 44 4.17 -9.83 -7.64
C TYR A 44 5.59 -9.32 -7.96
N LEU A 45 5.83 -8.01 -7.88
CA LEU A 45 7.18 -7.46 -8.01
C LEU A 45 8.07 -7.85 -6.80
N PHE A 46 7.48 -7.87 -5.63
CA PHE A 46 8.15 -8.31 -4.39
C PHE A 46 7.69 -9.72 -4.06
N SER A 47 8.64 -10.64 -3.87
CA SER A 47 8.35 -12.05 -3.57
C SER A 47 8.10 -12.29 -2.08
N GLY A 48 8.52 -11.37 -1.24
CA GLY A 48 8.36 -11.45 0.21
C GLY A 48 8.87 -10.22 0.94
N PRO A 49 8.76 -10.20 2.27
CA PRO A 49 9.22 -9.08 3.10
C PRO A 49 10.71 -8.76 2.92
N GLU A 50 11.53 -9.76 2.69
CA GLU A 50 12.98 -9.61 2.50
C GLU A 50 13.33 -8.75 1.28
N ASP A 51 12.53 -8.81 0.21
CA ASP A 51 12.71 -7.96 -0.97
C ASP A 51 12.43 -6.48 -0.67
N ILE A 52 11.65 -6.18 0.37
CA ILE A 52 11.27 -4.82 0.74
C ILE A 52 12.36 -4.18 1.59
N MET A 53 12.64 -4.74 2.77
CA MET A 53 13.49 -4.14 3.79
C MET A 53 14.56 -5.08 4.35
N GLY A 54 14.67 -6.32 3.84
CA GLY A 54 15.73 -7.26 4.22
C GLY A 54 17.14 -6.74 3.93
N GLU A 55 18.15 -7.54 4.17
CA GLU A 55 19.56 -7.13 4.02
C GLU A 55 19.88 -6.59 2.62
N LYS A 56 19.24 -7.16 1.59
CA LYS A 56 19.36 -6.73 0.18
C LYS A 56 18.04 -6.12 -0.34
N GLY A 57 17.17 -5.69 0.56
CA GLY A 57 15.86 -5.16 0.22
C GLY A 57 15.92 -3.90 -0.64
N TYR A 58 15.05 -3.80 -1.63
CA TYR A 58 15.04 -2.70 -2.59
C TYR A 58 14.74 -1.34 -1.95
N LEU A 59 13.94 -1.31 -0.86
CA LEU A 59 13.54 -0.08 -0.19
C LEU A 59 14.36 0.24 1.07
N ARG A 60 15.35 -0.59 1.39
CA ARG A 60 16.26 -0.34 2.50
C ARG A 60 17.01 0.99 2.32
N PRO A 61 17.27 1.74 3.40
CA PRO A 61 18.13 2.92 3.34
C PRO A 61 19.46 2.64 2.68
N GLY A 62 19.86 3.46 1.71
CA GLY A 62 21.11 3.32 0.95
C GLY A 62 21.05 2.34 -0.23
N SER A 63 19.94 1.67 -0.51
CA SER A 63 19.80 0.89 -1.74
C SER A 63 19.72 1.80 -2.97
N ALA A 64 20.30 1.38 -4.09
CA ALA A 64 20.30 2.15 -5.33
C ALA A 64 18.86 2.46 -5.83
N PHE A 65 17.96 1.50 -5.66
CA PHE A 65 16.56 1.69 -6.02
C PHE A 65 15.89 2.80 -5.17
N ARG A 66 16.10 2.77 -3.84
CA ARG A 66 15.56 3.77 -2.92
C ARG A 66 16.11 5.17 -3.23
N GLU A 67 17.40 5.28 -3.53
CA GLU A 67 18.03 6.55 -3.88
C GLU A 67 17.44 7.12 -5.18
N GLU A 68 17.29 6.28 -6.21
CA GLU A 68 16.70 6.68 -7.47
C GLU A 68 15.23 7.08 -7.30
N LEU A 69 14.45 6.31 -6.54
CA LEU A 69 13.06 6.65 -6.22
C LEU A 69 12.95 8.02 -5.53
N THR A 70 13.84 8.30 -4.57
CA THR A 70 13.88 9.59 -3.87
C THR A 70 14.16 10.75 -4.82
N LYS A 71 15.13 10.58 -5.74
CA LYS A 71 15.46 11.59 -6.77
C LYS A 71 14.30 11.83 -7.70
N ARG A 72 13.64 10.77 -8.18
CA ARG A 72 12.50 10.88 -9.11
C ARG A 72 11.30 11.52 -8.46
N ILE A 73 10.94 11.16 -7.23
CA ILE A 73 9.84 11.82 -6.50
C ILE A 73 10.09 13.34 -6.41
N LEU A 74 11.30 13.74 -6.07
CA LEU A 74 11.64 15.15 -6.01
C LEU A 74 11.59 15.84 -7.39
N ALA A 75 12.09 15.17 -8.43
CA ALA A 75 12.05 15.69 -9.80
C ALA A 75 10.61 15.85 -10.32
N ASP A 76 9.76 14.86 -10.13
CA ASP A 76 8.37 14.87 -10.60
C ASP A 76 7.50 15.90 -9.87
N THR A 77 7.75 16.06 -8.57
CA THR A 77 6.92 16.93 -7.72
C THR A 77 7.46 18.35 -7.57
N GLY A 78 8.77 18.53 -7.75
CA GLY A 78 9.49 19.77 -7.52
C GLY A 78 9.57 20.23 -6.05
N SER A 79 8.92 19.50 -5.15
CA SER A 79 8.74 19.98 -3.76
C SER A 79 8.58 18.89 -2.69
N MET A 80 8.55 17.62 -3.06
CA MET A 80 8.38 16.53 -2.11
C MET A 80 9.65 15.67 -2.06
N ARG A 81 10.12 15.40 -0.85
CA ARG A 81 11.27 14.52 -0.56
C ARG A 81 10.78 13.28 0.18
N LEU A 82 11.22 12.11 -0.27
CA LEU A 82 11.04 10.86 0.48
C LEU A 82 12.10 10.79 1.59
N ILE A 83 11.67 10.61 2.84
CA ILE A 83 12.58 10.45 3.98
C ILE A 83 12.50 9.07 4.62
N ALA A 84 11.33 8.44 4.60
CA ALA A 84 11.16 7.09 5.12
C ALA A 84 10.14 6.28 4.31
N VAL A 85 10.27 4.96 4.41
CA VAL A 85 9.35 3.97 3.85
C VAL A 85 8.91 3.03 4.96
N GLY A 86 7.64 2.64 4.98
CA GLY A 86 7.12 1.61 5.87
C GLY A 86 6.24 0.62 5.11
N THR A 87 5.92 -0.50 5.74
CA THR A 87 4.99 -1.48 5.21
C THR A 87 4.17 -2.12 6.32
N ASN A 88 2.89 -2.37 6.07
CA ASN A 88 2.05 -3.18 6.96
C ASN A 88 1.99 -4.67 6.51
N GLY A 89 2.85 -5.08 5.59
CA GLY A 89 2.84 -6.41 5.02
C GLY A 89 2.13 -6.46 3.66
N PHE A 90 1.87 -7.69 3.19
CA PHE A 90 1.23 -7.92 1.90
C PHE A 90 -0.28 -7.76 1.99
N ARG A 91 -0.86 -7.28 0.88
CA ARG A 91 -2.30 -7.11 0.73
C ARG A 91 -2.95 -8.44 0.42
N LEU A 92 -4.04 -8.70 1.12
CA LEU A 92 -4.95 -9.81 0.90
C LEU A 92 -6.32 -9.26 0.53
N LEU A 93 -7.17 -10.10 -0.04
CA LEU A 93 -8.56 -9.75 -0.35
C LEU A 93 -9.46 -10.11 0.82
N PHE A 94 -10.27 -9.16 1.27
CA PHE A 94 -11.30 -9.32 2.30
C PHE A 94 -12.69 -9.18 1.70
N THR A 95 -13.54 -10.17 1.93
CA THR A 95 -14.85 -10.30 1.28
C THR A 95 -15.94 -10.74 2.25
N LYS A 96 -17.21 -10.58 1.83
CA LYS A 96 -18.41 -11.09 2.53
C LYS A 96 -18.69 -12.56 2.21
N LYS A 97 -18.06 -13.13 1.19
CA LYS A 97 -18.23 -14.50 0.73
C LYS A 97 -16.88 -15.06 0.34
N PRO A 98 -16.67 -16.38 0.44
CA PRO A 98 -15.40 -17.00 0.03
C PRO A 98 -15.05 -16.66 -1.42
N VAL A 99 -13.79 -16.34 -1.67
CA VAL A 99 -13.19 -16.22 -3.00
C VAL A 99 -12.03 -17.19 -3.07
N THR A 100 -12.14 -18.21 -3.92
CA THR A 100 -11.13 -19.25 -4.10
C THR A 100 -10.64 -19.37 -5.55
N LYS A 101 -11.30 -18.69 -6.49
CA LYS A 101 -10.94 -18.63 -7.92
C LYS A 101 -11.35 -17.29 -8.54
N MET A 102 -10.75 -16.91 -9.65
CA MET A 102 -11.07 -15.65 -10.34
C MET A 102 -12.55 -15.49 -10.68
N GLY A 103 -13.23 -16.61 -11.04
CA GLY A 103 -14.67 -16.58 -11.35
C GLY A 103 -15.56 -16.10 -10.19
N ASP A 104 -15.10 -16.23 -8.95
CA ASP A 104 -15.82 -15.80 -7.75
C ASP A 104 -15.82 -14.27 -7.59
N LEU A 105 -14.92 -13.56 -8.30
CA LEU A 105 -14.85 -12.10 -8.29
C LEU A 105 -15.95 -11.44 -9.12
N LYS A 106 -16.65 -12.19 -9.96
CA LYS A 106 -17.70 -11.64 -10.83
C LYS A 106 -18.82 -11.00 -10.01
N GLY A 107 -19.01 -9.70 -10.24
CA GLY A 107 -20.03 -8.90 -9.54
C GLY A 107 -19.63 -8.39 -8.17
N ILE A 108 -18.41 -8.72 -7.67
CA ILE A 108 -17.88 -8.16 -6.44
C ILE A 108 -17.47 -6.71 -6.68
N LYS A 109 -18.04 -5.80 -5.89
CA LYS A 109 -17.63 -4.40 -5.83
C LYS A 109 -16.47 -4.26 -4.87
N LEU A 110 -15.27 -4.13 -5.42
CA LEU A 110 -14.03 -4.06 -4.67
C LEU A 110 -13.58 -2.60 -4.49
N ARG A 111 -13.42 -2.19 -3.24
CA ARG A 111 -12.80 -0.90 -2.90
C ARG A 111 -11.29 -0.98 -3.03
N LEU A 112 -10.69 0.00 -3.69
CA LEU A 112 -9.23 0.21 -3.80
C LEU A 112 -8.83 1.62 -3.37
N ALA A 113 -7.52 1.80 -3.13
CA ALA A 113 -6.90 3.12 -3.14
C ALA A 113 -6.82 3.66 -4.59
N ALA A 114 -6.48 4.93 -4.77
CA ALA A 114 -6.42 5.58 -6.10
C ALA A 114 -5.15 5.18 -6.88
N SER A 115 -5.04 3.90 -7.23
CA SER A 115 -3.93 3.35 -8.03
C SER A 115 -4.46 2.75 -9.33
N PRO A 116 -4.08 3.28 -10.49
CA PRO A 116 -4.48 2.71 -11.78
C PRO A 116 -3.89 1.32 -12.01
N VAL A 117 -2.70 1.03 -11.46
CA VAL A 117 -2.06 -0.30 -11.52
C VAL A 117 -2.92 -1.33 -10.79
N MET A 118 -3.31 -1.04 -9.54
CA MET A 118 -4.13 -1.94 -8.76
C MET A 118 -5.52 -2.10 -9.38
N GLN A 119 -6.13 -1.02 -9.84
CA GLN A 119 -7.43 -1.06 -10.50
C GLN A 119 -7.39 -1.99 -11.71
N ARG A 120 -6.42 -1.79 -12.61
CA ARG A 120 -6.26 -2.61 -13.82
C ARG A 120 -6.00 -4.08 -13.48
N THR A 121 -5.22 -4.35 -12.44
CA THR A 121 -4.96 -5.72 -11.96
C THR A 121 -6.26 -6.42 -11.55
N TRP A 122 -7.05 -5.80 -10.67
CA TRP A 122 -8.28 -6.38 -10.15
C TRP A 122 -9.38 -6.52 -11.21
N GLU A 123 -9.48 -5.56 -12.13
CA GLU A 123 -10.39 -5.64 -13.28
C GLU A 123 -10.01 -6.82 -14.21
N THR A 124 -8.72 -7.06 -14.41
CA THR A 124 -8.22 -8.20 -15.21
C THR A 124 -8.56 -9.53 -14.55
N TRP A 125 -8.59 -9.59 -13.23
CA TRP A 125 -9.04 -10.77 -12.50
C TRP A 125 -10.56 -10.93 -12.44
N GLY A 126 -11.33 -9.91 -12.81
CA GLY A 126 -12.79 -9.96 -12.95
C GLY A 126 -13.60 -9.24 -11.88
N ALA A 127 -12.97 -8.51 -10.97
CA ALA A 127 -13.66 -7.68 -9.99
C ALA A 127 -14.13 -6.34 -10.61
N SER A 128 -15.18 -5.76 -10.04
CA SER A 128 -15.57 -4.36 -10.31
C SER A 128 -14.84 -3.47 -9.31
N ALA A 129 -13.75 -2.85 -9.75
CA ALA A 129 -12.83 -2.09 -8.89
C ALA A 129 -13.20 -0.60 -8.82
N TYR A 130 -13.26 -0.04 -7.60
CA TYR A 130 -13.63 1.35 -7.36
C TYR A 130 -12.62 2.05 -6.44
N ALA A 131 -12.05 3.14 -6.92
CA ALA A 131 -11.20 4.00 -6.11
C ALA A 131 -12.04 4.77 -5.08
N MET A 132 -11.68 4.68 -3.80
CA MET A 132 -12.38 5.34 -2.71
C MET A 132 -11.41 5.72 -1.59
N ALA A 133 -11.59 6.89 -0.97
CA ALA A 133 -10.79 7.32 0.17
C ALA A 133 -10.90 6.33 1.35
N TRP A 134 -9.80 6.14 2.08
CA TRP A 134 -9.78 5.22 3.22
C TRP A 134 -10.83 5.58 4.29
N SER A 135 -11.01 6.88 4.55
CA SER A 135 -11.99 7.38 5.52
C SER A 135 -13.44 7.01 5.21
N GLU A 136 -13.75 6.67 3.96
CA GLU A 136 -15.11 6.30 3.51
C GLU A 136 -15.29 4.77 3.49
N THR A 137 -14.18 4.02 3.51
CA THR A 137 -14.18 2.56 3.28
C THR A 137 -15.01 1.81 4.32
N PHE A 138 -14.84 2.12 5.60
CA PHE A 138 -15.56 1.43 6.67
C PHE A 138 -17.08 1.55 6.50
N THR A 139 -17.57 2.77 6.30
CA THR A 139 -19.00 3.02 6.10
C THR A 139 -19.52 2.33 4.83
N ALA A 140 -18.75 2.37 3.74
CA ALA A 140 -19.14 1.73 2.48
C ALA A 140 -19.25 0.19 2.60
N ILE A 141 -18.34 -0.45 3.32
CA ILE A 141 -18.37 -1.88 3.62
C ILE A 141 -19.55 -2.22 4.56
N GLN A 142 -19.71 -1.45 5.64
CA GLN A 142 -20.77 -1.65 6.63
C GLN A 142 -22.16 -1.53 5.99
N GLN A 143 -22.36 -0.53 5.14
CA GLN A 143 -23.66 -0.29 4.46
C GLN A 143 -23.88 -1.17 3.23
N GLY A 144 -22.89 -1.99 2.83
CA GLY A 144 -23.01 -2.86 1.66
C GLY A 144 -22.90 -2.14 0.31
N VAL A 145 -22.41 -0.90 0.29
CA VAL A 145 -22.06 -0.18 -0.95
C VAL A 145 -20.89 -0.86 -1.64
N MET A 146 -19.93 -1.36 -0.85
CA MET A 146 -18.81 -2.21 -1.29
C MET A 146 -18.94 -3.59 -0.66
N ASP A 147 -18.54 -4.62 -1.42
CA ASP A 147 -18.56 -6.02 -1.00
C ASP A 147 -17.23 -6.50 -0.47
N ALA A 148 -16.15 -5.84 -0.87
CA ALA A 148 -14.78 -6.23 -0.62
C ALA A 148 -13.84 -5.03 -0.55
N PHE A 149 -12.68 -5.23 0.06
CA PHE A 149 -11.52 -4.37 0.00
C PHE A 149 -10.24 -5.20 0.14
N GLU A 150 -9.09 -4.62 -0.13
CA GLU A 150 -7.82 -5.29 -0.01
C GLU A 150 -6.87 -4.48 0.87
N CYS A 151 -6.22 -5.13 1.80
CA CYS A 151 -5.18 -4.60 2.66
C CYS A 151 -4.48 -5.71 3.46
N PRO A 152 -3.46 -5.42 4.28
CA PRO A 152 -2.88 -6.40 5.20
C PRO A 152 -3.85 -6.80 6.33
N THR A 153 -3.64 -7.97 6.92
CA THR A 153 -4.52 -8.56 7.94
C THR A 153 -4.66 -7.73 9.22
N ASN A 154 -3.60 -7.06 9.64
CA ASN A 154 -3.64 -6.18 10.81
C ASN A 154 -4.66 -5.02 10.64
N ILE A 155 -4.84 -4.54 9.43
CA ILE A 155 -5.85 -3.52 9.13
C ILE A 155 -7.27 -4.07 9.32
N LEU A 156 -7.52 -5.32 8.89
CA LEU A 156 -8.82 -5.98 9.11
C LEU A 156 -9.16 -6.05 10.59
N LEU A 157 -8.17 -6.43 11.43
CA LEU A 157 -8.34 -6.55 12.88
C LEU A 157 -8.48 -5.19 13.56
N TYR A 158 -7.47 -4.34 13.43
CA TYR A 158 -7.38 -3.10 14.23
C TYR A 158 -8.38 -2.01 13.84
N ASN A 159 -8.89 -2.05 12.61
CA ASN A 159 -9.96 -1.13 12.17
C ASN A 159 -11.36 -1.75 12.28
N GLY A 160 -11.51 -2.97 12.80
CA GLY A 160 -12.79 -3.58 13.10
C GLY A 160 -13.63 -3.94 11.88
N PHE A 161 -13.00 -4.30 10.75
CA PHE A 161 -13.72 -4.69 9.54
C PHE A 161 -14.23 -6.14 9.57
N TYR A 162 -13.63 -7.02 10.39
CA TYR A 162 -13.91 -8.45 10.42
C TYR A 162 -15.39 -8.84 10.62
N PRO A 163 -16.27 -8.04 11.28
CA PRO A 163 -17.69 -8.39 11.35
C PRO A 163 -18.43 -8.22 10.02
N TYR A 164 -17.84 -7.50 9.06
CA TYR A 164 -18.48 -7.14 7.79
C TYR A 164 -17.85 -7.84 6.60
N THR A 165 -16.58 -8.27 6.72
CA THR A 165 -15.81 -8.98 5.69
C THR A 165 -15.00 -10.07 6.38
N ASN A 166 -15.61 -11.22 6.58
CA ASN A 166 -15.05 -12.31 7.39
C ASN A 166 -14.41 -13.44 6.56
N HIS A 167 -14.22 -13.26 5.26
CA HIS A 167 -13.50 -14.20 4.41
C HIS A 167 -12.25 -13.54 3.83
N VAL A 168 -11.13 -14.25 3.90
CA VAL A 168 -9.80 -13.78 3.46
C VAL A 168 -9.25 -14.74 2.41
N ALA A 169 -8.84 -14.22 1.27
CA ALA A 169 -8.05 -14.97 0.30
C ALA A 169 -6.57 -14.91 0.72
N GLU A 170 -6.08 -15.98 1.40
CA GLU A 170 -4.82 -15.95 2.16
C GLU A 170 -3.57 -15.99 1.29
N ASN A 171 -3.50 -16.86 0.28
CA ASN A 171 -2.28 -17.05 -0.52
C ASN A 171 -2.15 -16.08 -1.71
N LEU A 172 -2.94 -15.02 -1.76
CA LEU A 172 -2.90 -14.04 -2.86
C LEU A 172 -1.60 -13.23 -2.86
N TYR A 173 -1.21 -12.62 -1.75
CA TYR A 173 0.03 -11.84 -1.54
C TYR A 173 0.51 -11.05 -2.76
N TYR A 174 -0.42 -10.38 -3.46
CA TYR A 174 -0.15 -9.85 -4.79
C TYR A 174 0.74 -8.59 -4.81
N CYS A 175 0.65 -7.73 -3.80
CA CYS A 175 1.57 -6.63 -3.61
C CYS A 175 1.65 -6.20 -2.13
N PRO A 176 2.76 -5.60 -1.69
CA PRO A 176 2.86 -5.06 -0.34
C PRO A 176 2.09 -3.74 -0.19
N GLN A 177 1.64 -3.43 1.01
CA GLN A 177 1.21 -2.09 1.36
C GLN A 177 2.42 -1.25 1.79
N ILE A 178 2.93 -0.45 0.88
CA ILE A 178 4.06 0.45 1.14
C ILE A 178 3.52 1.83 1.51
N PHE A 179 4.10 2.43 2.55
CA PHE A 179 3.90 3.83 2.92
C PHE A 179 5.14 4.64 2.61
N LEU A 180 4.94 5.87 2.18
CA LEU A 180 5.98 6.85 1.97
C LEU A 180 5.81 7.97 2.98
N ILE A 181 6.84 8.28 3.75
CA ILE A 181 6.90 9.49 4.56
C ILE A 181 7.52 10.58 3.70
N LEU A 182 6.67 11.49 3.27
CA LEU A 182 7.01 12.58 2.36
C LEU A 182 7.06 13.89 3.12
N VAL A 183 8.12 14.67 2.90
CA VAL A 183 8.27 16.01 3.47
C VAL A 183 8.33 17.07 2.39
N ASN A 184 7.92 18.30 2.72
CA ASN A 184 8.13 19.42 1.83
C ASN A 184 9.62 19.77 1.76
N GLU A 185 10.19 19.78 0.55
CA GLU A 185 11.62 20.02 0.32
C GLU A 185 12.09 21.36 0.83
N ARG A 186 11.31 22.43 0.58
CA ARG A 186 11.68 23.79 1.04
C ARG A 186 11.73 23.87 2.57
N TRP A 187 10.80 23.21 3.25
CA TRP A 187 10.82 23.10 4.71
C TRP A 187 12.03 22.31 5.19
N TYR A 188 12.28 21.13 4.60
CA TYR A 188 13.41 20.28 4.95
C TYR A 188 14.75 21.02 4.78
N GLN A 189 14.92 21.81 3.72
CA GLN A 189 16.15 22.57 3.48
C GLN A 189 16.40 23.65 4.52
N LYS A 190 15.37 24.20 5.15
CA LYS A 190 15.48 25.19 6.23
C LYS A 190 15.87 24.63 7.59
N LEU A 191 15.84 23.30 7.76
CA LEU A 191 16.28 22.66 8.99
C LEU A 191 17.79 22.84 9.16
N SER A 192 18.23 22.99 10.42
CA SER A 192 19.66 22.95 10.74
C SER A 192 20.26 21.58 10.42
N PRO A 193 21.60 21.49 10.26
CA PRO A 193 22.25 20.18 10.09
C PRO A 193 21.89 19.17 11.19
N GLU A 194 21.81 19.61 12.43
CA GLU A 194 21.43 18.80 13.58
C GLU A 194 19.97 18.29 13.48
N GLN A 195 19.04 19.20 13.12
CA GLN A 195 17.63 18.83 12.93
C GLN A 195 17.45 17.83 11.78
N LYS A 196 18.20 17.99 10.67
CA LYS A 196 18.20 17.02 9.56
C LYS A 196 18.75 15.67 10.02
N SER A 197 19.82 15.66 10.81
CA SER A 197 20.38 14.42 11.37
C SER A 197 19.37 13.69 12.23
N PHE A 198 18.75 14.35 13.18
CA PHE A 198 17.71 13.77 14.02
C PHE A 198 16.53 13.20 13.23
N LEU A 199 16.03 13.99 12.24
CA LEU A 199 14.91 13.52 11.43
C LEU A 199 15.25 12.28 10.61
N ASN A 200 16.42 12.25 9.99
CA ASN A 200 16.87 11.13 9.19
C ASN A 200 17.18 9.89 10.04
N GLU A 201 17.77 10.08 11.21
CA GLU A 201 18.07 9.00 12.16
C GLU A 201 16.75 8.39 12.71
N ALA A 202 15.81 9.23 13.14
CA ALA A 202 14.50 8.78 13.58
C ALA A 202 13.74 8.03 12.46
N ALA A 203 13.84 8.51 11.22
CA ALA A 203 13.28 7.85 10.05
C ALA A 203 13.88 6.45 9.84
N ALA A 204 15.21 6.34 9.89
CA ALA A 204 15.90 5.06 9.68
C ALA A 204 15.60 4.04 10.79
N ILE A 205 15.57 4.48 12.05
CA ILE A 205 15.18 3.63 13.19
C ILE A 205 13.74 3.15 13.01
N ASN A 206 12.81 4.06 12.72
CA ASN A 206 11.41 3.72 12.55
C ASN A 206 11.19 2.71 11.42
N GLU A 207 11.88 2.83 10.29
CA GLU A 207 11.78 1.90 9.16
C GLU A 207 12.10 0.46 9.59
N LEU A 208 13.22 0.27 10.30
CA LEU A 208 13.68 -1.07 10.69
C LEU A 208 12.82 -1.67 11.81
N GLU A 209 12.51 -0.88 12.84
CA GLU A 209 11.70 -1.34 13.97
C GLU A 209 10.26 -1.64 13.54
N HIS A 210 9.65 -0.77 12.71
CA HIS A 210 8.31 -0.99 12.20
C HIS A 210 8.24 -2.24 11.32
N PHE A 211 9.23 -2.44 10.45
CA PHE A 211 9.30 -3.64 9.62
C PHE A 211 9.39 -4.91 10.47
N ALA A 212 10.29 -4.94 11.46
CA ALA A 212 10.44 -6.08 12.36
C ALA A 212 9.15 -6.35 13.17
N TRP A 213 8.51 -5.30 13.65
CA TRP A 213 7.25 -5.41 14.39
C TRP A 213 6.13 -6.00 13.53
N VAL A 214 5.95 -5.53 12.31
CA VAL A 214 4.92 -6.05 11.38
C VAL A 214 5.12 -7.53 11.09
N GLN A 215 6.37 -7.98 10.94
CA GLN A 215 6.67 -9.41 10.74
C GLN A 215 6.33 -10.23 11.99
N ALA A 216 6.66 -9.71 13.16
CA ALA A 216 6.47 -10.44 14.41
C ALA A 216 4.98 -10.59 14.80
N GLU A 217 4.12 -9.63 14.45
CA GLU A 217 2.71 -9.67 14.86
C GLU A 217 1.80 -10.47 13.93
N TYR A 218 2.27 -10.86 12.73
CA TYR A 218 1.42 -11.47 11.70
C TYR A 218 0.65 -12.71 12.21
N ASP A 219 1.34 -13.63 12.85
CA ASP A 219 0.73 -14.89 13.35
C ASP A 219 -0.27 -14.63 14.47
N ASP A 220 0.00 -13.66 15.33
CA ASP A 220 -0.91 -13.30 16.43
C ASP A 220 -2.17 -12.62 15.90
N VAL A 221 -2.03 -11.69 14.98
CA VAL A 221 -3.17 -11.05 14.29
C VAL A 221 -4.04 -12.09 13.58
N ARG A 222 -3.43 -13.05 12.89
CA ARG A 222 -4.16 -14.13 12.23
C ARG A 222 -4.96 -14.98 13.22
N LYS A 223 -4.36 -15.36 14.35
CA LYS A 223 -5.04 -16.11 15.42
C LYS A 223 -6.22 -15.34 16.00
N GLN A 224 -6.04 -14.04 16.25
CA GLN A 224 -7.12 -13.20 16.76
C GLN A 224 -8.28 -13.11 15.75
N LEU A 225 -8.00 -12.94 14.46
CA LEU A 225 -9.02 -12.93 13.41
C LEU A 225 -9.80 -14.25 13.35
N VAL A 226 -9.11 -15.40 13.43
CA VAL A 226 -9.77 -16.70 13.50
C VAL A 226 -10.68 -16.81 14.73
N ASN A 227 -10.23 -16.34 15.90
CA ASN A 227 -11.05 -16.30 17.11
C ASN A 227 -12.29 -15.41 16.98
N HIS A 228 -12.24 -14.40 16.10
CA HIS A 228 -13.38 -13.55 15.73
C HIS A 228 -14.26 -14.14 14.61
N GLY A 229 -14.01 -15.38 14.17
CA GLY A 229 -14.80 -16.05 13.15
C GLY A 229 -14.42 -15.69 11.72
N VAL A 230 -13.21 -15.17 11.51
CA VAL A 230 -12.69 -14.93 10.15
C VAL A 230 -12.18 -16.25 9.56
N GLU A 231 -12.59 -16.54 8.35
CA GLU A 231 -12.22 -17.73 7.60
C GLU A 231 -11.15 -17.37 6.55
N PHE A 232 -10.06 -18.10 6.55
CA PHE A 232 -8.98 -17.98 5.58
C PHE A 232 -9.10 -19.06 4.53
N HIS A 233 -9.03 -18.69 3.26
CA HIS A 233 -9.22 -19.56 2.11
C HIS A 233 -8.04 -19.45 1.16
N ASP A 234 -7.51 -20.58 0.73
CA ASP A 234 -6.53 -20.60 -0.34
C ASP A 234 -7.20 -20.36 -1.70
N ILE A 235 -6.59 -19.54 -2.51
CA ILE A 235 -6.96 -19.37 -3.91
C ILE A 235 -6.43 -20.56 -4.70
N ASN A 236 -7.32 -21.21 -5.44
CA ASN A 236 -6.95 -22.19 -6.45
C ASN A 236 -6.30 -21.46 -7.63
N ASP A 237 -5.43 -22.12 -8.33
CA ASP A 237 -4.80 -21.60 -9.55
C ASP A 237 -4.06 -20.27 -9.38
N VAL A 238 -3.45 -20.02 -8.20
CA VAL A 238 -2.72 -18.78 -7.87
C VAL A 238 -1.69 -18.42 -8.94
N GLU A 239 -1.07 -19.39 -9.60
CA GLU A 239 -0.13 -19.16 -10.69
C GLU A 239 -0.82 -18.54 -11.92
N GLN A 240 -2.10 -18.83 -12.17
CA GLN A 240 -2.85 -18.17 -13.24
C GLN A 240 -3.16 -16.71 -12.90
N TRP A 241 -3.50 -16.41 -11.63
CA TRP A 241 -3.66 -15.03 -11.17
C TRP A 241 -2.37 -14.24 -11.37
N LYS A 242 -1.26 -14.83 -10.96
CA LYS A 242 0.08 -14.25 -11.10
C LYS A 242 0.44 -13.99 -12.57
N ALA A 243 0.25 -14.99 -13.43
CA ALA A 243 0.54 -14.86 -14.87
C ALA A 243 -0.28 -13.74 -15.52
N ASN A 244 -1.59 -13.66 -15.22
CA ASN A 244 -2.47 -12.61 -15.73
C ASN A 244 -2.02 -11.21 -15.28
N ALA A 245 -1.56 -11.08 -14.04
CA ALA A 245 -1.12 -9.81 -13.49
C ALA A 245 0.26 -9.37 -14.04
N ILE A 246 1.21 -10.30 -14.15
CA ILE A 246 2.56 -10.02 -14.69
C ILE A 246 2.48 -9.65 -16.17
N ALA A 247 1.54 -10.20 -16.91
CA ALA A 247 1.32 -9.85 -18.33
C ALA A 247 1.00 -8.34 -18.51
N LEU A 248 0.54 -7.64 -17.46
CA LEU A 248 0.25 -6.21 -17.49
C LEU A 248 1.48 -5.32 -17.21
N TRP A 249 2.63 -5.88 -16.83
CA TRP A 249 3.81 -5.10 -16.46
C TRP A 249 4.30 -4.13 -17.54
N PRO A 250 4.28 -4.46 -18.84
CA PRO A 250 4.64 -3.49 -19.88
C PRO A 250 3.77 -2.21 -19.82
N ASP A 251 2.44 -2.37 -19.70
CA ASP A 251 1.51 -1.25 -19.58
C ASP A 251 1.77 -0.45 -18.28
N PHE A 252 2.07 -1.16 -17.20
CA PHE A 252 2.38 -0.54 -15.91
C PHE A 252 3.70 0.22 -15.92
N ALA A 253 4.70 -0.25 -16.67
CA ALA A 253 5.95 0.47 -16.86
C ALA A 253 5.72 1.83 -17.53
N GLU A 254 4.88 1.87 -18.56
CA GLU A 254 4.48 3.13 -19.21
C GLU A 254 3.76 4.06 -18.23
N MET A 255 2.79 3.55 -17.46
CA MET A 255 2.09 4.31 -16.40
C MET A 255 3.02 4.88 -15.33
N SER A 256 4.19 4.25 -15.15
CA SER A 256 5.20 4.65 -14.16
C SER A 256 6.27 5.60 -14.74
N GLY A 257 6.07 6.09 -15.96
CA GLY A 257 7.03 6.97 -16.66
C GLY A 257 8.26 6.23 -17.21
N GLY A 258 8.18 4.90 -17.33
CA GLY A 258 9.14 4.08 -18.08
C GLY A 258 8.94 4.27 -19.59
N LYS A 259 10.05 4.08 -20.35
CA LYS A 259 10.02 4.02 -21.82
C LYS A 259 10.12 2.58 -22.28
#